data_829f90043fd85dfa37d15558c811dc1f
#
_entry.id   829f90043fd85dfa37d15558c811dc1f
#
_cell.length_a   1.000
_cell.length_b   1.000
_cell.length_c   1.000
_cell.angle_alpha   90.00
_cell.angle_beta   90.00
_cell.angle_gamma   90.00
#
_symmetry.space_group_name_H-M   'P 1'
#
loop_
_entity.id
_entity.type
_entity.pdbx_description
1 polymer ?
#
loop_
_entity_poly.entity_id
_entity_poly.type
_entity_poly.pdbx_seq_one_letter_code
_entity_poly.pdbx_strand_id
1 'polypeptide(L)'
;MYNNKNYMNKIYLDNNATTLIDKRVLDIIKDEKYPLNPSSMHSYGRIAKEKLFNARSTIANFLKTKDENLVFTSGGTESANSSIRGIAESNPKCHIISSNTDHSCVYNTLLYLQIKGVDVSLLPTGKKGFLDINKINDAIKPTTKIIVISAVNSETGVKTDIEPIAKIAKEKDIHLIVDGVALLGKESFTIPDGISAMFFSSHKIHGPKGVGLIYLKSSIKNYTPLLYGGPQEMSKRSGTENLQGILGFAKAIELLDEYMPASTKNMISLKDHFEKTLLSEIDISINGEGNKICNTSNICFKNIDAQDLLILLDQNGVLASLGSACTSGSVIISRVLLNMGYDPKYARSSIRFSLCRNTTKEEIDKALEIIIKAVKKLYNL
;
A
#
# COMPACT_ATOMS: atom_id res chain seq x y z
N MET A 1 10.89 26.93 16.11
CA MET A 1 12.05 26.04 15.87
C MET A 1 11.83 24.78 16.68
N TYR A 2 11.46 23.66 16.04
CA TYR A 2 11.35 22.38 16.72
C TYR A 2 12.75 21.90 17.12
N ASN A 3 12.97 21.63 18.40
CA ASN A 3 14.25 21.24 18.97
C ASN A 3 14.61 19.82 18.46
N ASN A 4 15.58 19.70 17.55
CA ASN A 4 15.97 18.46 16.87
C ASN A 4 16.38 17.31 17.80
N LYS A 5 16.70 17.59 19.08
CA LYS A 5 17.14 16.58 20.04
C LYS A 5 16.04 15.60 20.49
N ASN A 6 14.75 15.98 20.41
CA ASN A 6 13.63 15.14 20.86
C ASN A 6 13.16 14.11 19.82
N TYR A 7 13.63 14.17 18.57
CA TYR A 7 13.22 13.24 17.51
C TYR A 7 14.12 12.00 17.39
N MET A 8 15.33 12.03 17.98
CA MET A 8 16.35 10.99 17.75
C MET A 8 16.17 9.70 18.56
N ASN A 9 15.19 9.63 19.49
CA ASN A 9 14.99 8.45 20.35
C ASN A 9 13.58 7.85 20.24
N LYS A 10 12.86 8.10 19.14
CA LYS A 10 11.51 7.54 18.94
C LYS A 10 11.55 6.23 18.16
N ILE A 11 10.79 5.24 18.60
CA ILE A 11 10.60 3.95 17.94
C ILE A 11 9.44 4.10 16.95
N TYR A 12 9.73 3.99 15.65
CA TYR A 12 8.77 4.21 14.60
C TYR A 12 8.15 2.90 14.10
N LEU A 13 6.91 2.64 14.52
CA LEU A 13 6.13 1.45 14.16
C LEU A 13 4.91 1.79 13.30
N ASP A 14 4.99 2.84 12.46
CA ASP A 14 3.94 3.23 11.50
C ASP A 14 4.43 3.23 10.06
N ASN A 15 5.23 2.22 9.69
CA ASN A 15 5.83 2.11 8.35
C ASN A 15 4.82 1.86 7.23
N ASN A 16 3.61 1.41 7.54
CA ASN A 16 2.53 1.33 6.56
C ASN A 16 1.94 2.70 6.19
N ALA A 17 2.09 3.74 7.03
CA ALA A 17 1.73 5.11 6.66
C ALA A 17 2.76 5.71 5.70
N THR A 18 4.04 5.62 6.05
CA THR A 18 5.20 6.01 5.20
C THR A 18 6.47 5.43 5.79
N THR A 19 7.50 5.24 4.99
CA THR A 19 8.82 4.84 5.49
C THR A 19 9.81 6.01 5.43
N LEU A 20 10.83 5.97 6.28
CA LEU A 20 11.96 6.90 6.15
C LEU A 20 12.67 6.65 4.82
N ILE A 21 12.95 7.71 4.09
CA ILE A 21 13.69 7.61 2.82
C ILE A 21 15.11 7.08 3.08
N ASP A 22 15.58 6.13 2.26
CA ASP A 22 16.95 5.61 2.35
C ASP A 22 17.94 6.70 1.92
N LYS A 23 19.07 6.80 2.64
CA LYS A 23 20.10 7.80 2.35
C LYS A 23 20.60 7.72 0.91
N ARG A 24 20.81 6.51 0.39
CA ARG A 24 21.28 6.28 -0.99
C ARG A 24 20.24 6.73 -2.04
N VAL A 25 18.94 6.61 -1.72
CA VAL A 25 17.85 7.15 -2.53
C VAL A 25 17.89 8.67 -2.49
N LEU A 26 18.08 9.25 -1.31
CA LEU A 26 18.17 10.71 -1.14
C LEU A 26 19.37 11.30 -1.89
N ASP A 27 20.50 10.60 -1.88
CA ASP A 27 21.72 11.04 -2.57
C ASP A 27 21.51 11.06 -4.11
N ILE A 28 20.82 10.06 -4.68
CA ILE A 28 20.45 10.05 -6.11
C ILE A 28 19.54 11.24 -6.45
N ILE A 29 18.56 11.57 -5.62
CA ILE A 29 17.64 12.70 -5.85
C ILE A 29 18.37 14.03 -5.80
N LYS A 30 19.36 14.17 -4.91
CA LYS A 30 20.13 15.42 -4.73
C LYS A 30 21.20 15.65 -5.80
N ASP A 31 21.65 14.62 -6.50
CA ASP A 31 22.74 14.71 -7.49
C ASP A 31 22.30 15.28 -8.85
N GLU A 32 21.06 15.75 -8.95
CA GLU A 32 20.52 16.35 -10.18
C GLU A 32 21.01 17.80 -10.34
N LYS A 33 22.02 18.00 -11.18
CA LYS A 33 22.72 19.30 -11.36
C LYS A 33 22.23 20.12 -12.55
N TYR A 34 21.41 19.53 -13.43
CA TYR A 34 21.04 20.13 -14.70
C TYR A 34 19.50 20.20 -14.86
N PRO A 35 18.99 21.19 -15.62
CA PRO A 35 17.57 21.27 -15.95
C PRO A 35 17.21 20.17 -16.97
N LEU A 36 16.81 19.01 -16.49
CA LEU A 36 16.54 17.81 -17.30
C LEU A 36 15.05 17.66 -17.58
N ASN A 37 14.67 17.72 -18.87
CA ASN A 37 13.32 17.37 -19.33
C ASN A 37 13.41 16.28 -20.41
N PRO A 38 12.85 15.07 -20.16
CA PRO A 38 12.94 13.95 -21.11
C PRO A 38 12.29 14.23 -22.48
N SER A 39 11.39 15.22 -22.57
CA SER A 39 10.74 15.62 -23.83
C SER A 39 11.58 16.57 -24.70
N SER A 40 12.69 17.11 -24.18
CA SER A 40 13.53 18.06 -24.90
C SER A 40 14.47 17.37 -25.91
N MET A 41 14.69 17.98 -27.08
CA MET A 41 15.52 17.41 -28.16
C MET A 41 17.02 17.67 -28.00
N HIS A 42 17.43 18.65 -27.18
CA HIS A 42 18.83 18.99 -26.93
C HIS A 42 19.55 17.96 -26.04
N SER A 43 20.85 18.11 -25.84
CA SER A 43 21.71 17.16 -25.11
C SER A 43 21.18 16.82 -23.70
N TYR A 44 20.72 17.81 -22.93
CA TYR A 44 20.18 17.58 -21.60
C TYR A 44 18.87 16.78 -21.64
N GLY A 45 18.03 17.00 -22.64
CA GLY A 45 16.82 16.19 -22.83
C GLY A 45 17.16 14.73 -23.16
N ARG A 46 18.19 14.48 -23.98
CA ARG A 46 18.63 13.10 -24.27
C ARG A 46 19.17 12.41 -23.03
N ILE A 47 19.96 13.09 -22.18
CA ILE A 47 20.43 12.57 -20.89
C ILE A 47 19.23 12.25 -19.98
N ALA A 48 18.25 13.15 -19.89
CA ALA A 48 17.03 12.91 -19.11
C ALA A 48 16.25 11.68 -19.58
N LYS A 49 16.11 11.54 -20.92
CA LYS A 49 15.42 10.40 -21.53
C LYS A 49 16.13 9.08 -21.26
N GLU A 50 17.46 9.06 -21.32
CA GLU A 50 18.27 7.89 -21.01
C GLU A 50 18.12 7.50 -19.51
N LYS A 51 18.21 8.47 -18.61
CA LYS A 51 17.99 8.25 -17.17
C LYS A 51 16.60 7.68 -16.88
N LEU A 52 15.55 8.25 -17.49
CA LEU A 52 14.17 7.78 -17.36
C LEU A 52 14.01 6.34 -17.90
N PHE A 53 14.62 6.05 -19.05
CA PHE A 53 14.62 4.71 -19.64
C PHE A 53 15.28 3.70 -18.71
N ASN A 54 16.48 3.97 -18.21
CA ASN A 54 17.21 3.10 -17.31
C ASN A 54 16.45 2.84 -16.01
N ALA A 55 15.84 3.88 -15.42
CA ALA A 55 15.01 3.74 -14.23
C ALA A 55 13.77 2.84 -14.48
N ARG A 56 13.13 2.99 -15.64
CA ARG A 56 12.00 2.15 -16.06
C ARG A 56 12.43 0.70 -16.21
N SER A 57 13.53 0.45 -16.91
CA SER A 57 14.07 -0.90 -17.13
C SER A 57 14.49 -1.58 -15.82
N THR A 58 15.08 -0.84 -14.88
CA THR A 58 15.38 -1.36 -13.53
C THR A 58 14.12 -1.88 -12.83
N ILE A 59 13.05 -1.10 -12.85
CA ILE A 59 11.78 -1.48 -12.21
C ILE A 59 11.11 -2.64 -12.97
N ALA A 60 11.14 -2.60 -14.31
CA ALA A 60 10.58 -3.66 -15.15
C ALA A 60 11.27 -5.02 -14.90
N ASN A 61 12.58 -5.02 -14.79
CA ASN A 61 13.37 -6.22 -14.49
C ASN A 61 13.00 -6.79 -13.10
N PHE A 62 12.90 -5.95 -12.08
CA PHE A 62 12.47 -6.38 -10.74
C PHE A 62 11.08 -7.02 -10.76
N LEU A 63 10.13 -6.39 -11.46
CA LEU A 63 8.75 -6.89 -11.58
C LEU A 63 8.61 -8.02 -12.61
N LYS A 64 9.69 -8.41 -13.28
CA LYS A 64 9.73 -9.42 -14.36
C LYS A 64 8.72 -9.13 -15.47
N THR A 65 8.68 -7.87 -15.91
CA THR A 65 7.77 -7.38 -16.94
C THR A 65 8.53 -6.58 -18.00
N LYS A 66 7.81 -6.08 -19.01
CA LYS A 66 8.35 -5.20 -20.04
C LYS A 66 8.21 -3.73 -19.66
N ASP A 67 9.15 -2.90 -20.12
CA ASP A 67 9.17 -1.45 -19.90
C ASP A 67 7.85 -0.78 -20.32
N GLU A 68 7.25 -1.22 -21.42
CA GLU A 68 6.00 -0.72 -21.99
C GLU A 68 4.75 -0.97 -21.11
N ASN A 69 4.87 -1.88 -20.13
CA ASN A 69 3.83 -2.16 -19.16
C ASN A 69 3.85 -1.22 -17.95
N LEU A 70 4.82 -0.33 -17.86
CA LEU A 70 4.99 0.55 -16.70
C LEU A 70 4.54 1.97 -17.01
N VAL A 71 3.74 2.55 -16.12
CA VAL A 71 3.27 3.95 -16.17
C VAL A 71 3.57 4.63 -14.85
N PHE A 72 4.38 5.67 -14.87
CA PHE A 72 4.68 6.46 -13.68
C PHE A 72 3.55 7.44 -13.34
N THR A 73 3.31 7.61 -12.04
CA THR A 73 2.27 8.48 -11.48
C THR A 73 2.82 9.28 -10.30
N SER A 74 1.99 10.10 -9.67
CA SER A 74 2.38 10.86 -8.46
C SER A 74 2.29 10.06 -7.16
N GLY A 75 1.78 8.83 -7.18
CA GLY A 75 1.63 8.00 -5.99
C GLY A 75 0.51 6.96 -6.10
N GLY A 76 0.33 6.15 -5.06
CA GLY A 76 -0.65 5.08 -5.05
C GLY A 76 -2.09 5.53 -5.31
N THR A 77 -2.48 6.71 -4.82
CA THR A 77 -3.84 7.25 -5.03
C THR A 77 -4.10 7.61 -6.49
N GLU A 78 -3.16 8.29 -7.17
CA GLU A 78 -3.28 8.54 -8.61
C GLU A 78 -3.28 7.22 -9.37
N SER A 79 -2.40 6.28 -9.00
CA SER A 79 -2.31 4.97 -9.63
C SER A 79 -3.61 4.17 -9.52
N ALA A 80 -4.25 4.15 -8.34
CA ALA A 80 -5.55 3.50 -8.13
C ALA A 80 -6.65 4.13 -9.00
N ASN A 81 -6.80 5.46 -8.94
CA ASN A 81 -7.79 6.18 -9.74
C ASN A 81 -7.57 5.97 -11.24
N SER A 82 -6.33 6.10 -11.70
CA SER A 82 -5.97 5.95 -13.10
C SER A 82 -6.24 4.53 -13.61
N SER A 83 -5.85 3.49 -12.85
CA SER A 83 -6.08 2.10 -13.23
C SER A 83 -7.57 1.76 -13.29
N ILE A 84 -8.31 2.10 -12.22
CA ILE A 84 -9.73 1.73 -12.08
C ILE A 84 -10.57 2.51 -13.08
N ARG A 85 -10.44 3.85 -13.08
CA ARG A 85 -11.24 4.70 -13.97
C ARG A 85 -10.83 4.53 -15.42
N GLY A 86 -9.54 4.42 -15.71
CA GLY A 86 -9.05 4.26 -17.07
C GLY A 86 -9.62 3.04 -17.78
N ILE A 87 -9.81 1.93 -17.06
CA ILE A 87 -10.43 0.73 -17.59
C ILE A 87 -11.98 0.84 -17.56
N ALA A 88 -12.57 1.35 -16.47
CA ALA A 88 -14.01 1.47 -16.32
C ALA A 88 -14.65 2.42 -17.34
N GLU A 89 -14.07 3.60 -17.53
CA GLU A 89 -14.59 4.61 -18.48
C GLU A 89 -14.48 4.16 -19.93
N SER A 90 -13.56 3.24 -20.23
CA SER A 90 -13.45 2.58 -21.54
C SER A 90 -14.42 1.41 -21.72
N ASN A 91 -15.14 1.01 -20.67
CA ASN A 91 -16.12 -0.08 -20.68
C ASN A 91 -17.47 0.41 -20.10
N PRO A 92 -18.21 1.25 -20.83
CA PRO A 92 -19.46 1.80 -20.33
C PRO A 92 -20.48 0.69 -20.00
N LYS A 93 -21.22 0.86 -18.90
CA LYS A 93 -22.15 -0.12 -18.33
C LYS A 93 -21.50 -1.40 -17.79
N CYS A 94 -20.19 -1.39 -17.50
CA CYS A 94 -19.54 -2.52 -16.85
C CYS A 94 -20.02 -2.68 -15.40
N HIS A 95 -19.97 -3.93 -14.92
CA HIS A 95 -20.04 -4.25 -13.51
C HIS A 95 -18.63 -4.42 -12.94
N ILE A 96 -18.40 -3.88 -11.74
CA ILE A 96 -17.14 -3.95 -11.01
C ILE A 96 -17.34 -4.70 -9.68
N ILE A 97 -16.47 -5.65 -9.38
CA ILE A 97 -16.43 -6.36 -8.10
C ILE A 97 -15.22 -5.87 -7.31
N SER A 98 -15.41 -5.57 -6.02
CA SER A 98 -14.33 -5.22 -5.10
C SER A 98 -14.68 -5.61 -3.66
N SER A 99 -13.77 -5.37 -2.70
CA SER A 99 -14.08 -5.55 -1.29
C SER A 99 -14.52 -4.24 -0.63
N ASN A 100 -15.31 -4.37 0.42
CA ASN A 100 -15.68 -3.23 1.27
C ASN A 100 -14.55 -2.82 2.23
N THR A 101 -13.43 -3.56 2.26
CA THR A 101 -12.28 -3.33 3.15
C THR A 101 -11.04 -2.80 2.43
N ASP A 102 -11.10 -2.58 1.11
CA ASP A 102 -10.00 -2.02 0.35
C ASP A 102 -9.62 -0.60 0.82
N HIS A 103 -8.39 -0.20 0.52
CA HIS A 103 -7.88 1.12 0.87
C HIS A 103 -8.77 2.25 0.36
N SER A 104 -8.83 3.38 1.07
CA SER A 104 -9.72 4.51 0.76
C SER A 104 -9.58 5.01 -0.68
N CYS A 105 -8.40 4.95 -1.29
CA CYS A 105 -8.22 5.36 -2.68
C CYS A 105 -8.92 4.42 -3.69
N VAL A 106 -9.08 3.14 -3.37
CA VAL A 106 -9.89 2.18 -4.15
C VAL A 106 -11.36 2.38 -3.82
N TYR A 107 -11.72 2.27 -2.54
CA TYR A 107 -13.09 2.33 -2.06
C TYR A 107 -13.82 3.60 -2.52
N ASN A 108 -13.22 4.77 -2.32
CA ASN A 108 -13.84 6.05 -2.70
C ASN A 108 -13.89 6.25 -4.23
N THR A 109 -12.93 5.70 -4.98
CA THR A 109 -12.99 5.69 -6.45
C THR A 109 -14.17 4.87 -6.96
N LEU A 110 -14.43 3.73 -6.32
CA LEU A 110 -15.58 2.88 -6.67
C LEU A 110 -16.91 3.53 -6.28
N LEU A 111 -17.02 4.19 -5.13
CA LEU A 111 -18.19 4.99 -4.77
C LEU A 111 -18.44 6.13 -5.77
N TYR A 112 -17.39 6.81 -6.20
CA TYR A 112 -17.50 7.83 -7.25
C TYR A 112 -18.06 7.24 -8.56
N LEU A 113 -17.56 6.09 -8.99
CA LEU A 113 -18.06 5.42 -10.19
C LEU A 113 -19.52 4.98 -10.04
N GLN A 114 -19.91 4.51 -8.85
CA GLN A 114 -21.29 4.15 -8.54
C GLN A 114 -22.23 5.37 -8.66
N ILE A 115 -21.82 6.55 -8.16
CA ILE A 115 -22.55 7.81 -8.35
C ILE A 115 -22.66 8.18 -9.84
N LYS A 116 -21.68 7.79 -10.67
CA LYS A 116 -21.70 7.98 -12.12
C LYS A 116 -22.51 6.91 -12.88
N GLY A 117 -23.17 6.00 -12.16
CA GLY A 117 -24.06 4.99 -12.75
C GLY A 117 -23.37 3.67 -13.12
N VAL A 118 -22.11 3.45 -12.69
CA VAL A 118 -21.44 2.15 -12.85
C VAL A 118 -21.99 1.18 -11.80
N ASP A 119 -22.30 -0.05 -12.22
CA ASP A 119 -22.72 -1.13 -11.32
C ASP A 119 -21.51 -1.62 -10.49
N VAL A 120 -21.56 -1.50 -9.17
CA VAL A 120 -20.44 -1.86 -8.27
C VAL A 120 -20.93 -2.77 -7.15
N SER A 121 -20.32 -3.95 -7.02
CA SER A 121 -20.51 -4.86 -5.89
C SER A 121 -19.33 -4.79 -4.93
N LEU A 122 -19.57 -4.25 -3.73
CA LEU A 122 -18.59 -4.22 -2.63
C LEU A 122 -18.83 -5.43 -1.71
N LEU A 123 -18.04 -6.47 -1.85
CA LEU A 123 -18.22 -7.73 -1.14
C LEU A 123 -17.63 -7.70 0.28
N PRO A 124 -18.31 -8.29 1.27
CA PRO A 124 -17.81 -8.37 2.63
C PRO A 124 -16.71 -9.43 2.76
N THR A 125 -15.59 -9.06 3.40
CA THR A 125 -14.49 -9.98 3.69
C THR A 125 -14.70 -10.81 4.97
N GLY A 126 -15.54 -10.31 5.88
CA GLY A 126 -15.68 -10.88 7.22
C GLY A 126 -14.37 -10.75 8.03
N LYS A 127 -14.32 -11.40 9.20
CA LYS A 127 -13.16 -11.38 10.09
C LYS A 127 -11.90 -12.02 9.48
N LYS A 128 -12.05 -12.87 8.46
CA LYS A 128 -10.93 -13.40 7.68
C LYS A 128 -10.10 -12.28 7.04
N GLY A 129 -10.73 -11.18 6.57
CA GLY A 129 -10.09 -9.96 6.08
C GLY A 129 -9.64 -10.01 4.61
N PHE A 130 -9.93 -11.09 3.88
CA PHE A 130 -9.69 -11.22 2.44
C PHE A 130 -10.99 -11.61 1.69
N LEU A 131 -11.03 -11.35 0.41
CA LEU A 131 -12.14 -11.82 -0.43
C LEU A 131 -12.03 -13.31 -0.70
N ASP A 132 -13.08 -14.03 -0.34
CA ASP A 132 -13.24 -15.44 -0.68
C ASP A 132 -13.53 -15.57 -2.18
N ILE A 133 -12.80 -16.46 -2.86
CA ILE A 133 -12.94 -16.72 -4.29
C ILE A 133 -14.35 -17.17 -4.68
N ASN A 134 -15.03 -17.91 -3.81
CA ASN A 134 -16.41 -18.35 -4.05
C ASN A 134 -17.35 -17.14 -4.08
N LYS A 135 -17.19 -16.19 -3.15
CA LYS A 135 -17.97 -14.93 -3.16
C LYS A 135 -17.74 -14.11 -4.43
N ILE A 136 -16.49 -14.09 -4.94
CA ILE A 136 -16.19 -13.43 -6.22
C ILE A 136 -16.94 -14.13 -7.34
N ASN A 137 -16.86 -15.46 -7.43
CA ASN A 137 -17.54 -16.25 -8.46
C ASN A 137 -19.06 -16.03 -8.45
N ASP A 138 -19.67 -16.05 -7.27
CA ASP A 138 -21.13 -15.85 -7.11
C ASP A 138 -21.56 -14.43 -7.51
N ALA A 139 -20.67 -13.44 -7.39
CA ALA A 139 -20.94 -12.04 -7.73
C ALA A 139 -20.72 -11.74 -9.24
N ILE A 140 -20.09 -12.64 -10.00
CA ILE A 140 -19.84 -12.42 -11.43
C ILE A 140 -21.15 -12.41 -12.22
N LYS A 141 -21.39 -11.32 -12.93
CA LYS A 141 -22.52 -11.11 -13.86
C LYS A 141 -22.01 -11.13 -15.30
N PRO A 142 -22.88 -11.28 -16.32
CA PRO A 142 -22.49 -11.15 -17.72
C PRO A 142 -21.85 -9.78 -18.05
N THR A 143 -22.20 -8.75 -17.28
CA THR A 143 -21.66 -7.39 -17.42
C THR A 143 -20.37 -7.16 -16.61
N THR A 144 -19.91 -8.13 -15.82
CA THR A 144 -18.68 -7.98 -15.04
C THR A 144 -17.47 -7.84 -15.96
N LYS A 145 -16.76 -6.72 -15.85
CA LYS A 145 -15.56 -6.44 -16.65
C LYS A 145 -14.34 -6.14 -15.78
N ILE A 146 -14.53 -5.85 -14.51
CA ILE A 146 -13.44 -5.45 -13.63
C ILE A 146 -13.58 -6.14 -12.25
N ILE A 147 -12.47 -6.66 -11.73
CA ILE A 147 -12.30 -7.04 -10.34
C ILE A 147 -11.16 -6.17 -9.78
N VAL A 148 -11.40 -5.52 -8.65
CA VAL A 148 -10.39 -4.72 -7.93
C VAL A 148 -10.19 -5.31 -6.56
N ILE A 149 -8.94 -5.63 -6.19
CA ILE A 149 -8.61 -6.22 -4.89
C ILE A 149 -7.29 -5.68 -4.35
N SER A 150 -7.14 -5.63 -3.04
CA SER A 150 -5.84 -5.44 -2.40
C SER A 150 -5.12 -6.79 -2.24
N ALA A 151 -3.86 -6.88 -2.67
CA ALA A 151 -3.01 -8.03 -2.38
C ALA A 151 -2.76 -8.19 -0.86
N VAL A 152 -2.68 -7.06 -0.16
CA VAL A 152 -2.53 -7.00 1.30
C VAL A 152 -3.37 -5.86 1.84
N ASN A 153 -4.20 -6.12 2.83
CA ASN A 153 -4.91 -5.08 3.56
C ASN A 153 -3.91 -4.28 4.42
N SER A 154 -3.79 -2.99 4.19
CA SER A 154 -2.79 -2.13 4.83
C SER A 154 -3.05 -1.85 6.31
N GLU A 155 -4.25 -2.16 6.82
CA GLU A 155 -4.59 -2.00 8.25
C GLU A 155 -4.36 -3.29 9.03
N THR A 156 -4.86 -4.42 8.55
CA THR A 156 -4.80 -5.71 9.27
C THR A 156 -3.60 -6.57 8.88
N GLY A 157 -2.95 -6.26 7.75
CA GLY A 157 -1.89 -7.07 7.19
C GLY A 157 -2.36 -8.35 6.51
N VAL A 158 -3.67 -8.60 6.44
CA VAL A 158 -4.19 -9.83 5.82
C VAL A 158 -3.92 -9.84 4.32
N LYS A 159 -3.41 -10.97 3.83
CA LYS A 159 -3.11 -11.21 2.42
C LYS A 159 -4.30 -11.82 1.71
N THR A 160 -4.55 -11.38 0.48
CA THR A 160 -5.46 -12.05 -0.45
C THR A 160 -4.63 -12.96 -1.37
N ASP A 161 -5.04 -14.21 -1.54
CA ASP A 161 -4.47 -15.07 -2.56
C ASP A 161 -4.94 -14.61 -3.94
N ILE A 162 -4.04 -13.93 -4.65
CA ILE A 162 -4.35 -13.31 -5.94
C ILE A 162 -4.29 -14.28 -7.12
N GLU A 163 -3.56 -15.39 -7.01
CA GLU A 163 -3.37 -16.31 -8.14
C GLU A 163 -4.66 -16.98 -8.61
N PRO A 164 -5.50 -17.57 -7.72
CA PRO A 164 -6.77 -18.16 -8.15
C PRO A 164 -7.72 -17.11 -8.77
N ILE A 165 -7.70 -15.87 -8.23
CA ILE A 165 -8.53 -14.78 -8.77
C ILE A 165 -8.03 -14.35 -10.15
N ALA A 166 -6.72 -14.29 -10.36
CA ALA A 166 -6.12 -13.98 -11.66
C ALA A 166 -6.47 -15.04 -12.71
N LYS A 167 -6.50 -16.32 -12.32
CA LYS A 167 -6.93 -17.41 -13.20
C LYS A 167 -8.38 -17.23 -13.66
N ILE A 168 -9.31 -16.98 -12.73
CA ILE A 168 -10.72 -16.73 -13.04
C ILE A 168 -10.88 -15.50 -13.92
N ALA A 169 -10.19 -14.40 -13.59
CA ALA A 169 -10.25 -13.17 -14.36
C ALA A 169 -9.79 -13.41 -15.82
N LYS A 170 -8.71 -14.17 -16.01
CA LYS A 170 -8.22 -14.56 -17.34
C LYS A 170 -9.22 -15.44 -18.10
N GLU A 171 -9.76 -16.46 -17.45
CA GLU A 171 -10.72 -17.40 -18.07
C GLU A 171 -12.03 -16.73 -18.50
N LYS A 172 -12.45 -15.69 -17.76
CA LYS A 172 -13.71 -14.97 -18.00
C LYS A 172 -13.54 -13.64 -18.75
N ASP A 173 -12.35 -13.32 -19.23
CA ASP A 173 -12.02 -12.04 -19.88
C ASP A 173 -12.43 -10.82 -19.03
N ILE A 174 -12.06 -10.86 -17.75
CA ILE A 174 -12.29 -9.81 -16.75
C ILE A 174 -10.95 -9.14 -16.43
N HIS A 175 -10.92 -7.81 -16.38
CA HIS A 175 -9.73 -7.07 -15.95
C HIS A 175 -9.54 -7.17 -14.44
N LEU A 176 -8.47 -7.80 -14.00
CA LEU A 176 -8.06 -7.82 -12.60
C LEU A 176 -7.09 -6.67 -12.30
N ILE A 177 -7.49 -5.79 -11.39
CA ILE A 177 -6.68 -4.67 -10.89
C ILE A 177 -6.29 -4.98 -9.44
N VAL A 178 -5.00 -4.91 -9.13
CA VAL A 178 -4.48 -5.27 -7.81
C VAL A 178 -3.79 -4.08 -7.15
N ASP A 179 -4.18 -3.76 -5.92
CA ASP A 179 -3.41 -2.87 -5.05
C ASP A 179 -2.23 -3.64 -4.45
N GLY A 180 -1.03 -3.38 -4.95
CA GLY A 180 0.23 -3.96 -4.50
C GLY A 180 1.02 -3.08 -3.53
N VAL A 181 0.47 -1.93 -3.10
CA VAL A 181 1.19 -0.93 -2.30
C VAL A 181 1.70 -1.49 -0.98
N ALA A 182 0.91 -2.32 -0.29
CA ALA A 182 1.30 -2.91 0.97
C ALA A 182 2.11 -4.21 0.82
N LEU A 183 2.21 -4.77 -0.38
CA LEU A 183 2.97 -5.98 -0.69
C LEU A 183 4.41 -5.68 -1.09
N LEU A 184 4.62 -4.67 -1.97
CA LEU A 184 5.93 -4.34 -2.53
C LEU A 184 6.97 -4.10 -1.42
N GLY A 185 8.11 -4.79 -1.52
CA GLY A 185 9.23 -4.65 -0.58
C GLY A 185 9.00 -5.26 0.80
N LYS A 186 7.99 -6.10 0.96
CA LYS A 186 7.70 -6.85 2.18
C LYS A 186 7.95 -8.35 1.99
N GLU A 187 7.36 -8.92 0.96
CA GLU A 187 7.54 -10.32 0.57
C GLU A 187 7.80 -10.40 -0.93
N SER A 188 8.50 -11.45 -1.36
CA SER A 188 8.71 -11.70 -2.80
C SER A 188 7.41 -12.12 -3.45
N PHE A 189 7.16 -11.63 -4.66
CA PHE A 189 6.00 -11.99 -5.46
C PHE A 189 6.36 -11.95 -6.95
N THR A 190 5.52 -12.56 -7.75
CA THR A 190 5.47 -12.39 -9.20
C THR A 190 4.09 -11.85 -9.58
N ILE A 191 4.00 -11.11 -10.68
CA ILE A 191 2.70 -10.67 -11.21
C ILE A 191 2.08 -11.84 -11.97
N PRO A 192 0.98 -12.47 -11.47
CA PRO A 192 0.35 -13.58 -12.16
C PRO A 192 -0.18 -13.19 -13.55
N ASP A 193 -0.13 -14.13 -14.48
CA ASP A 193 -0.81 -13.95 -15.77
C ASP A 193 -2.33 -13.94 -15.55
N GLY A 194 -2.99 -12.88 -15.98
CA GLY A 194 -4.41 -12.61 -15.68
C GLY A 194 -4.60 -11.29 -14.96
N ILE A 195 -3.53 -10.72 -14.35
CA ILE A 195 -3.56 -9.34 -13.86
C ILE A 195 -3.48 -8.38 -15.04
N SER A 196 -4.44 -7.47 -15.10
CA SER A 196 -4.51 -6.39 -16.10
C SER A 196 -3.75 -5.14 -15.64
N ALA A 197 -3.84 -4.81 -14.35
CA ALA A 197 -3.09 -3.72 -13.75
C ALA A 197 -2.72 -4.04 -12.30
N MET A 198 -1.55 -3.57 -11.85
CA MET A 198 -1.13 -3.61 -10.46
C MET A 198 -0.41 -2.30 -10.12
N PHE A 199 -0.73 -1.70 -8.97
CA PHE A 199 -0.16 -0.39 -8.67
C PHE A 199 0.60 -0.35 -7.35
N PHE A 200 1.56 0.60 -7.29
CA PHE A 200 2.55 0.70 -6.23
C PHE A 200 2.83 2.16 -5.85
N SER A 201 3.46 2.36 -4.68
CA SER A 201 3.87 3.67 -4.19
C SER A 201 5.28 3.62 -3.60
N SER A 202 6.16 4.49 -4.07
CA SER A 202 7.57 4.48 -3.72
C SER A 202 7.85 4.69 -2.23
N HIS A 203 7.10 5.57 -1.57
CA HIS A 203 7.34 5.91 -0.17
C HIS A 203 7.02 4.79 0.83
N LYS A 204 6.48 3.67 0.39
CA LYS A 204 6.26 2.47 1.22
C LYS A 204 7.47 1.54 1.27
N ILE A 205 8.48 1.81 0.43
CA ILE A 205 9.70 1.00 0.30
C ILE A 205 10.98 1.83 0.47
N HIS A 206 10.95 2.85 1.30
CA HIS A 206 12.07 3.78 1.54
C HIS A 206 12.46 4.66 0.34
N GLY A 207 11.55 4.80 -0.63
CA GLY A 207 11.65 5.72 -1.74
C GLY A 207 11.01 7.08 -1.46
N PRO A 208 11.03 8.02 -2.43
CA PRO A 208 10.46 9.35 -2.27
C PRO A 208 8.93 9.33 -2.26
N LYS A 209 8.32 10.31 -1.57
CA LYS A 209 6.92 10.69 -1.75
C LYS A 209 6.73 11.36 -3.11
N GLY A 210 5.50 11.39 -3.62
CA GLY A 210 5.19 12.09 -4.87
C GLY A 210 5.55 11.30 -6.13
N VAL A 211 5.75 9.97 -6.02
CA VAL A 211 5.90 9.06 -7.15
C VAL A 211 5.26 7.70 -6.86
N GLY A 212 4.53 7.20 -7.85
CA GLY A 212 3.93 5.88 -7.87
C GLY A 212 4.13 5.21 -9.23
N LEU A 213 3.60 4.02 -9.37
CA LEU A 213 3.74 3.20 -10.55
C LEU A 213 2.48 2.38 -10.78
N ILE A 214 2.10 2.23 -12.04
CA ILE A 214 1.13 1.23 -12.50
C ILE A 214 1.88 0.25 -13.41
N TYR A 215 1.83 -1.04 -13.08
CA TYR A 215 1.90 -2.08 -14.10
C TYR A 215 0.57 -2.09 -14.83
N LEU A 216 0.57 -1.85 -16.12
CA LEU A 216 -0.61 -1.89 -16.98
C LEU A 216 -0.27 -2.74 -18.20
N LYS A 217 -0.93 -3.90 -18.33
CA LYS A 217 -0.63 -4.87 -19.39
C LYS A 217 -0.81 -4.19 -20.76
N SER A 218 0.22 -4.22 -21.61
CA SER A 218 0.27 -3.52 -22.90
C SER A 218 -0.80 -3.97 -23.89
N SER A 219 -1.41 -5.15 -23.66
CA SER A 219 -2.55 -5.63 -24.44
C SER A 219 -3.86 -4.85 -24.19
N ILE A 220 -3.92 -4.04 -23.11
CA ILE A 220 -5.07 -3.17 -22.84
C ILE A 220 -4.98 -1.96 -23.75
N LYS A 221 -5.71 -1.99 -24.87
CA LYS A 221 -5.73 -0.92 -25.86
C LYS A 221 -6.74 0.18 -25.51
N ASN A 222 -7.86 -0.21 -24.91
CA ASN A 222 -8.91 0.71 -24.49
C ASN A 222 -8.64 1.17 -23.05
N TYR A 223 -8.04 2.34 -22.92
CA TYR A 223 -7.69 2.95 -21.65
C TYR A 223 -7.89 4.46 -21.73
N THR A 224 -8.73 4.99 -20.86
CA THR A 224 -9.01 6.43 -20.75
C THR A 224 -8.03 7.06 -19.76
N PRO A 225 -7.15 7.98 -20.19
CA PRO A 225 -6.21 8.62 -19.27
C PRO A 225 -6.95 9.45 -18.21
N LEU A 226 -6.47 9.42 -16.96
CA LEU A 226 -6.98 10.30 -15.90
C LEU A 226 -6.57 11.76 -16.15
N LEU A 227 -5.37 11.99 -16.69
CA LEU A 227 -4.80 13.31 -16.99
C LEU A 227 -4.57 13.40 -18.49
N TYR A 228 -5.21 14.37 -19.12
CA TYR A 228 -5.04 14.69 -20.54
C TYR A 228 -3.94 15.74 -20.76
N GLY A 229 -3.19 15.64 -21.87
CA GLY A 229 -2.12 16.58 -22.22
C GLY A 229 -1.17 16.03 -23.27
N GLY A 230 0.14 16.11 -23.02
CA GLY A 230 1.18 15.60 -23.92
C GLY A 230 1.28 14.06 -23.95
N PRO A 231 2.15 13.50 -24.81
CA PRO A 231 2.24 12.07 -25.07
C PRO A 231 3.10 11.31 -24.04
N GLN A 232 3.41 11.92 -22.88
CA GLN A 232 4.19 11.28 -21.83
C GLN A 232 3.54 9.95 -21.39
N GLU A 233 4.37 9.06 -20.85
CA GLU A 233 3.93 7.74 -20.40
C GLU A 233 3.05 7.01 -21.47
N MET A 234 3.45 7.10 -22.72
CA MET A 234 2.73 6.47 -23.85
C MET A 234 1.26 6.93 -23.95
N SER A 235 1.01 8.22 -23.70
CA SER A 235 -0.33 8.85 -23.66
C SER A 235 -1.26 8.31 -22.58
N LYS A 236 -0.76 7.53 -21.62
CA LYS A 236 -1.55 6.98 -20.51
C LYS A 236 -1.56 7.91 -19.29
N ARG A 237 -0.55 8.78 -19.16
CA ARG A 237 -0.45 9.78 -18.10
C ARG A 237 0.33 10.98 -18.60
N SER A 238 -0.34 12.06 -18.90
CA SER A 238 0.25 13.27 -19.44
C SER A 238 0.91 14.17 -18.37
N GLY A 239 1.79 15.04 -18.82
CA GLY A 239 2.56 15.97 -17.97
C GLY A 239 4.00 15.53 -17.79
N THR A 240 4.91 16.51 -17.65
CA THR A 240 6.35 16.26 -17.48
C THR A 240 6.59 15.26 -16.34
N GLU A 241 7.42 14.29 -16.60
CA GLU A 241 7.74 13.23 -15.66
C GLU A 241 8.53 13.78 -14.46
N ASN A 242 8.20 13.32 -13.26
CA ASN A 242 8.98 13.58 -12.04
C ASN A 242 10.27 12.75 -12.07
N LEU A 243 11.24 13.15 -12.91
CA LEU A 243 12.46 12.39 -13.16
C LEU A 243 13.20 12.07 -11.85
N GLN A 244 13.38 13.05 -10.97
CA GLN A 244 14.08 12.87 -9.69
C GLN A 244 13.38 11.86 -8.80
N GLY A 245 12.04 11.93 -8.69
CA GLY A 245 11.23 10.96 -7.96
C GLY A 245 11.31 9.56 -8.57
N ILE A 246 11.30 9.46 -9.90
CA ILE A 246 11.41 8.19 -10.63
C ILE A 246 12.78 7.54 -10.42
N LEU A 247 13.87 8.32 -10.50
CA LEU A 247 15.21 7.83 -10.21
C LEU A 247 15.34 7.33 -8.77
N GLY A 248 14.75 8.08 -7.82
CA GLY A 248 14.69 7.65 -6.43
C GLY A 248 13.87 6.38 -6.21
N PHE A 249 12.77 6.22 -6.98
CA PHE A 249 11.97 4.98 -6.92
C PHE A 249 12.74 3.78 -7.48
N ALA A 250 13.40 3.94 -8.62
CA ALA A 250 14.24 2.89 -9.21
C ALA A 250 15.34 2.47 -8.23
N LYS A 251 16.01 3.43 -7.57
CA LYS A 251 17.00 3.13 -6.55
C LYS A 251 16.42 2.40 -5.35
N ALA A 252 15.23 2.78 -4.88
CA ALA A 252 14.55 2.06 -3.80
C ALA A 252 14.24 0.61 -4.19
N ILE A 253 13.89 0.35 -5.46
CA ILE A 253 13.67 -1.01 -6.00
C ILE A 253 14.97 -1.81 -6.06
N GLU A 254 16.08 -1.24 -6.56
CA GLU A 254 17.40 -1.92 -6.56
C GLU A 254 17.77 -2.39 -5.15
N LEU A 255 17.52 -1.55 -4.14
CA LEU A 255 17.83 -1.88 -2.77
C LEU A 255 16.95 -3.03 -2.20
N LEU A 256 15.79 -3.32 -2.81
CA LEU A 256 14.99 -4.47 -2.40
C LEU A 256 15.69 -5.79 -2.73
N ASP A 257 16.34 -5.91 -3.88
CA ASP A 257 17.10 -7.11 -4.27
C ASP A 257 18.25 -7.40 -3.28
N GLU A 258 18.84 -6.34 -2.72
CA GLU A 258 19.89 -6.46 -1.71
C GLU A 258 19.37 -6.99 -0.37
N TYR A 259 18.17 -6.56 0.05
CA TYR A 259 17.70 -6.78 1.43
C TYR A 259 16.58 -7.81 1.58
N MET A 260 15.74 -8.02 0.56
CA MET A 260 14.42 -8.64 0.76
C MET A 260 14.42 -10.00 1.44
N PRO A 261 15.17 -11.02 1.05
CA PRO A 261 15.02 -12.32 1.71
C PRO A 261 15.34 -12.26 3.21
N ALA A 262 16.42 -11.55 3.57
CA ALA A 262 16.85 -11.42 4.96
C ALA A 262 15.91 -10.52 5.78
N SER A 263 15.50 -9.38 5.22
CA SER A 263 14.61 -8.44 5.92
C SER A 263 13.20 -9.00 6.13
N THR A 264 12.66 -9.76 5.18
CA THR A 264 11.37 -10.45 5.33
C THR A 264 11.42 -11.42 6.51
N LYS A 265 12.46 -12.27 6.57
CA LYS A 265 12.64 -13.23 7.67
C LYS A 265 12.79 -12.52 9.02
N ASN A 266 13.54 -11.42 9.07
CA ASN A 266 13.71 -10.62 10.27
C ASN A 266 12.39 -10.00 10.72
N MET A 267 11.62 -9.37 9.82
CA MET A 267 10.32 -8.79 10.14
C MET A 267 9.32 -9.83 10.66
N ILE A 268 9.29 -11.05 10.08
CA ILE A 268 8.47 -12.15 10.61
C ILE A 268 8.86 -12.47 12.06
N SER A 269 10.15 -12.68 12.32
CA SER A 269 10.65 -13.01 13.65
C SER A 269 10.33 -11.92 14.69
N LEU A 270 10.53 -10.65 14.31
CA LEU A 270 10.25 -9.51 15.19
C LEU A 270 8.74 -9.35 15.45
N LYS A 271 7.90 -9.51 14.43
CA LYS A 271 6.45 -9.45 14.57
C LYS A 271 5.93 -10.59 15.45
N ASP A 272 6.41 -11.81 15.25
CA ASP A 272 6.02 -12.96 16.06
C ASP A 272 6.42 -12.81 17.52
N HIS A 273 7.62 -12.27 17.78
CA HIS A 273 8.06 -11.93 19.12
C HIS A 273 7.17 -10.85 19.75
N PHE A 274 6.88 -9.79 19.00
CA PHE A 274 6.01 -8.69 19.43
C PHE A 274 4.60 -9.18 19.79
N GLU A 275 3.96 -9.94 18.92
CA GLU A 275 2.60 -10.46 19.13
C GLU A 275 2.55 -11.46 20.29
N LYS A 276 3.49 -12.41 20.35
CA LYS A 276 3.53 -13.43 21.43
C LYS A 276 3.73 -12.82 22.81
N THR A 277 4.64 -11.84 22.92
CA THR A 277 4.90 -11.15 24.19
C THR A 277 3.67 -10.37 24.65
N LEU A 278 3.01 -9.62 23.77
CA LEU A 278 1.79 -8.89 24.14
C LEU A 278 0.66 -9.83 24.55
N LEU A 279 0.46 -10.95 23.84
CA LEU A 279 -0.56 -11.94 24.16
C LEU A 279 -0.34 -12.59 25.55
N SER A 280 0.92 -12.71 26.00
CA SER A 280 1.23 -13.31 27.31
C SER A 280 1.13 -12.32 28.48
N GLU A 281 1.26 -11.02 28.23
CA GLU A 281 1.39 -9.99 29.26
C GLU A 281 0.11 -9.17 29.51
N ILE A 282 -0.75 -9.04 28.48
CA ILE A 282 -1.92 -8.17 28.53
C ILE A 282 -3.10 -8.77 27.71
N ASP A 283 -4.33 -8.36 28.06
CA ASP A 283 -5.53 -8.88 27.37
C ASP A 283 -5.75 -8.15 26.04
N ILE A 284 -5.29 -8.77 24.98
CA ILE A 284 -5.41 -8.28 23.60
C ILE A 284 -6.04 -9.33 22.67
N SER A 285 -6.39 -8.88 21.48
CA SER A 285 -6.73 -9.75 20.35
C SER A 285 -6.10 -9.22 19.07
N ILE A 286 -5.64 -10.11 18.21
CA ILE A 286 -5.03 -9.74 16.92
C ILE A 286 -6.12 -9.76 15.84
N ASN A 287 -6.30 -8.65 15.12
CA ASN A 287 -7.33 -8.47 14.11
C ASN A 287 -6.96 -9.13 12.79
N GLY A 288 -7.96 -9.71 12.12
CA GLY A 288 -7.80 -10.45 10.86
C GLY A 288 -7.34 -11.89 11.08
N GLU A 289 -8.16 -12.85 10.65
CA GLU A 289 -7.94 -14.30 10.85
C GLU A 289 -7.18 -14.93 9.67
N GLY A 290 -7.04 -14.23 8.52
CA GLY A 290 -6.32 -14.72 7.35
C GLY A 290 -4.80 -14.65 7.51
N ASN A 291 -4.09 -15.22 6.53
CA ASN A 291 -2.63 -15.16 6.45
C ASN A 291 -2.16 -13.70 6.40
N LYS A 292 -1.14 -13.36 7.18
CA LYS A 292 -0.66 -11.99 7.31
C LYS A 292 0.68 -11.76 6.64
N ILE A 293 0.87 -10.53 6.18
CA ILE A 293 2.16 -10.02 5.71
C ILE A 293 3.17 -9.97 6.86
N CYS A 294 4.46 -10.03 6.53
CA CYS A 294 5.56 -10.11 7.49
C CYS A 294 5.66 -8.94 8.48
N ASN A 295 5.14 -7.75 8.13
CA ASN A 295 5.49 -6.51 8.84
C ASN A 295 4.33 -5.84 9.60
N THR A 296 3.10 -6.34 9.51
CA THR A 296 1.91 -5.62 10.02
C THR A 296 1.21 -6.42 11.09
N SER A 297 0.93 -5.77 12.22
CA SER A 297 0.09 -6.29 13.30
C SER A 297 -0.99 -5.25 13.64
N ASN A 298 -2.25 -5.68 13.68
CA ASN A 298 -3.37 -4.85 14.12
C ASN A 298 -3.97 -5.48 15.39
N ILE A 299 -3.93 -4.75 16.49
CA ILE A 299 -4.16 -5.28 17.83
C ILE A 299 -5.27 -4.50 18.52
N CYS A 300 -6.29 -5.22 18.98
CA CYS A 300 -7.31 -4.68 19.88
C CYS A 300 -6.85 -4.81 21.34
N PHE A 301 -6.73 -3.70 22.04
CA PHE A 301 -6.47 -3.61 23.47
C PHE A 301 -7.82 -3.53 24.19
N LYS A 302 -8.29 -4.68 24.70
CA LYS A 302 -9.65 -4.79 25.23
C LYS A 302 -9.92 -3.76 26.34
N ASN A 303 -11.09 -3.12 26.27
CA ASN A 303 -11.55 -2.09 27.22
C ASN A 303 -10.68 -0.83 27.34
N ILE A 304 -9.76 -0.59 26.40
CA ILE A 304 -8.94 0.62 26.30
C ILE A 304 -9.36 1.41 25.06
N ASP A 305 -9.53 2.72 25.18
CA ASP A 305 -9.62 3.60 24.02
C ASP A 305 -8.24 3.69 23.35
N ALA A 306 -8.16 3.27 22.08
CA ALA A 306 -6.89 3.25 21.37
C ALA A 306 -6.30 4.65 21.18
N GLN A 307 -7.11 5.71 21.19
CA GLN A 307 -6.63 7.09 21.10
C GLN A 307 -5.85 7.49 22.37
N ASP A 308 -6.38 7.16 23.56
CA ASP A 308 -5.71 7.46 24.82
C ASP A 308 -4.39 6.68 24.91
N LEU A 309 -4.42 5.39 24.51
CA LEU A 309 -3.22 4.59 24.48
C LEU A 309 -2.20 5.17 23.49
N LEU A 310 -2.62 5.57 22.29
CA LEU A 310 -1.74 6.13 21.27
C LEU A 310 -1.04 7.42 21.73
N ILE A 311 -1.78 8.30 22.43
CA ILE A 311 -1.21 9.51 23.04
C ILE A 311 -0.13 9.15 24.07
N LEU A 312 -0.40 8.18 24.95
CA LEU A 312 0.58 7.72 25.93
C LEU A 312 1.81 7.10 25.27
N LEU A 313 1.62 6.32 24.18
CA LEU A 313 2.71 5.73 23.42
C LEU A 313 3.60 6.81 22.80
N ASP A 314 3.02 7.81 22.13
CA ASP A 314 3.79 8.90 21.50
C ASP A 314 4.58 9.71 22.57
N GLN A 315 3.97 10.02 23.72
CA GLN A 315 4.65 10.68 24.84
C GLN A 315 5.85 9.88 25.35
N ASN A 316 5.78 8.54 25.30
CA ASN A 316 6.85 7.65 25.74
C ASN A 316 7.76 7.18 24.57
N GLY A 317 7.60 7.76 23.38
CA GLY A 317 8.49 7.56 22.24
C GLY A 317 8.18 6.40 21.33
N VAL A 318 6.99 5.79 21.38
CA VAL A 318 6.51 4.77 20.44
C VAL A 318 5.48 5.37 19.52
N LEU A 319 5.71 5.32 18.20
CA LEU A 319 4.85 5.87 17.17
C LEU A 319 4.12 4.75 16.43
N ALA A 320 2.78 4.74 16.50
CA ALA A 320 1.90 3.77 15.86
C ALA A 320 0.66 4.48 15.26
N SER A 321 -0.35 3.75 14.75
CA SER A 321 -1.48 4.34 14.05
C SER A 321 -2.82 3.68 14.40
N LEU A 322 -3.92 4.43 14.36
CA LEU A 322 -5.30 3.92 14.51
C LEU A 322 -5.86 3.25 13.23
N GLY A 323 -5.04 2.93 12.23
CA GLY A 323 -5.48 2.40 10.95
C GLY A 323 -5.34 3.42 9.82
N SER A 324 -6.40 3.77 9.09
CA SER A 324 -6.30 4.77 8.02
C SER A 324 -6.14 6.19 8.59
N ALA A 325 -4.94 6.73 8.50
CA ALA A 325 -4.53 8.05 9.01
C ALA A 325 -5.10 9.26 8.23
N CYS A 326 -6.21 9.10 7.49
CA CYS A 326 -6.61 10.07 6.46
C CYS A 326 -7.66 11.10 6.87
N THR A 327 -7.94 11.31 8.16
CA THR A 327 -8.93 12.34 8.54
C THR A 327 -8.44 13.17 9.72
N SER A 328 -8.20 14.44 9.43
CA SER A 328 -7.81 15.47 10.39
C SER A 328 -8.88 15.66 11.48
N GLY A 329 -8.55 15.29 12.72
CA GLY A 329 -9.16 15.87 13.91
C GLY A 329 -10.43 15.26 14.48
N SER A 330 -11.03 14.22 13.87
CA SER A 330 -12.17 13.49 14.48
C SER A 330 -11.81 12.03 14.77
N VAL A 331 -12.33 11.50 15.88
CA VAL A 331 -12.19 10.08 16.25
C VAL A 331 -12.97 9.23 15.23
N ILE A 332 -12.30 8.82 14.16
CA ILE A 332 -12.93 7.96 13.16
C ILE A 332 -12.54 6.51 13.44
N ILE A 333 -13.55 5.72 13.77
CA ILE A 333 -13.43 4.27 13.90
C ILE A 333 -13.04 3.69 12.54
N SER A 334 -12.12 2.72 12.52
CA SER A 334 -11.68 2.08 11.29
C SER A 334 -12.84 1.49 10.49
N ARG A 335 -13.11 2.05 9.30
CA ARG A 335 -14.06 1.51 8.33
C ARG A 335 -13.73 0.05 7.98
N VAL A 336 -12.46 -0.27 7.87
CA VAL A 336 -11.98 -1.63 7.54
C VAL A 336 -12.44 -2.61 8.61
N LEU A 337 -12.18 -2.34 9.88
CA LEU A 337 -12.58 -3.22 10.99
C LEU A 337 -14.12 -3.32 11.11
N LEU A 338 -14.84 -2.21 10.95
CA LEU A 338 -16.31 -2.24 10.93
C LEU A 338 -16.84 -3.12 9.79
N ASN A 339 -16.29 -2.97 8.58
CA ASN A 339 -16.68 -3.74 7.41
C ASN A 339 -16.26 -5.22 7.49
N MET A 340 -15.28 -5.54 8.32
CA MET A 340 -14.93 -6.92 8.68
C MET A 340 -15.90 -7.54 9.70
N GLY A 341 -16.84 -6.76 10.24
CA GLY A 341 -17.83 -7.22 11.21
C GLY A 341 -17.36 -7.20 12.67
N TYR A 342 -16.33 -6.40 12.97
CA TYR A 342 -15.97 -6.12 14.37
C TYR A 342 -16.94 -5.10 14.96
N ASP A 343 -17.26 -5.27 16.25
CA ASP A 343 -18.05 -4.31 17.00
C ASP A 343 -17.37 -2.93 17.05
N PRO A 344 -18.12 -1.81 17.01
CA PRO A 344 -17.55 -0.47 17.05
C PRO A 344 -16.64 -0.20 18.26
N LYS A 345 -17.02 -0.70 19.46
CA LYS A 345 -16.20 -0.55 20.67
C LYS A 345 -14.87 -1.32 20.51
N TYR A 346 -14.92 -2.52 19.94
CA TYR A 346 -13.75 -3.32 19.64
C TYR A 346 -12.83 -2.63 18.61
N ALA A 347 -13.40 -2.12 17.51
CA ALA A 347 -12.64 -1.40 16.49
C ALA A 347 -11.99 -0.12 17.02
N ARG A 348 -12.66 0.59 17.96
CA ARG A 348 -12.15 1.78 18.66
C ARG A 348 -10.97 1.47 19.59
N SER A 349 -10.84 0.24 20.03
CA SER A 349 -9.75 -0.24 20.89
C SER A 349 -8.57 -0.80 20.10
N SER A 350 -8.49 -0.59 18.77
CA SER A 350 -7.52 -1.23 17.90
C SER A 350 -6.45 -0.29 17.39
N ILE A 351 -5.19 -0.70 17.49
CA ILE A 351 -3.99 0.03 17.02
C ILE A 351 -3.26 -0.86 15.99
N ARG A 352 -2.79 -0.23 14.90
CA ARG A 352 -1.89 -0.86 13.94
C ARG A 352 -0.44 -0.53 14.26
N PHE A 353 0.39 -1.57 14.29
CA PHE A 353 1.85 -1.49 14.32
C PHE A 353 2.42 -2.03 13.02
N SER A 354 3.40 -1.38 12.45
CA SER A 354 4.02 -1.83 11.21
C SER A 354 5.53 -1.59 11.19
N LEU A 355 6.26 -2.67 10.98
CA LEU A 355 7.71 -2.74 10.96
C LEU A 355 8.24 -2.38 9.57
N CYS A 356 9.54 -2.16 9.46
CA CYS A 356 10.27 -2.09 8.20
C CYS A 356 11.59 -2.87 8.29
N ARG A 357 12.32 -2.93 7.17
CA ARG A 357 13.61 -3.64 7.09
C ARG A 357 14.66 -3.17 8.12
N ASN A 358 14.55 -1.93 8.59
CA ASN A 358 15.48 -1.32 9.52
C ASN A 358 15.05 -1.45 10.99
N THR A 359 13.87 -2.01 11.27
CA THR A 359 13.40 -2.22 12.65
C THR A 359 14.28 -3.25 13.34
N THR A 360 14.77 -2.91 14.55
CA THR A 360 15.66 -3.77 15.32
C THR A 360 14.95 -4.51 16.46
N LYS A 361 15.61 -5.53 17.00
CA LYS A 361 15.07 -6.28 18.14
C LYS A 361 15.00 -5.39 19.38
N GLU A 362 16.03 -4.55 19.59
CA GLU A 362 16.13 -3.62 20.72
C GLU A 362 14.97 -2.60 20.69
N GLU A 363 14.62 -2.10 19.51
CA GLU A 363 13.44 -1.22 19.32
C GLU A 363 12.15 -1.94 19.69
N ILE A 364 11.98 -3.20 19.28
CA ILE A 364 10.80 -4.01 19.60
C ILE A 364 10.71 -4.31 21.09
N ASP A 365 11.82 -4.74 21.73
CA ASP A 365 11.85 -5.04 23.15
C ASP A 365 11.48 -3.80 23.98
N LYS A 366 12.06 -2.64 23.64
CA LYS A 366 11.75 -1.36 24.30
C LYS A 366 10.30 -0.91 24.05
N ALA A 367 9.78 -1.11 22.82
CA ALA A 367 8.38 -0.80 22.52
C ALA A 367 7.43 -1.66 23.35
N LEU A 368 7.73 -2.95 23.51
CA LEU A 368 6.95 -3.89 24.35
C LEU A 368 6.88 -3.42 25.80
N GLU A 369 8.02 -3.05 26.42
CA GLU A 369 8.07 -2.52 27.78
C GLU A 369 7.17 -1.27 27.94
N ILE A 370 7.25 -0.34 26.99
CA ILE A 370 6.45 0.90 27.00
C ILE A 370 4.96 0.60 26.82
N ILE A 371 4.59 -0.27 25.87
CA ILE A 371 3.19 -0.63 25.60
C ILE A 371 2.57 -1.31 26.81
N ILE A 372 3.23 -2.32 27.37
CA ILE A 372 2.75 -3.07 28.53
C ILE A 372 2.52 -2.14 29.72
N LYS A 373 3.51 -1.25 29.99
CA LYS A 373 3.41 -0.25 31.08
C LYS A 373 2.26 0.72 30.85
N ALA A 374 2.07 1.22 29.63
CA ALA A 374 0.99 2.16 29.28
C ALA A 374 -0.39 1.49 29.43
N VAL A 375 -0.55 0.25 28.96
CA VAL A 375 -1.78 -0.52 29.08
C VAL A 375 -2.12 -0.82 30.53
N LYS A 376 -1.14 -1.29 31.34
CA LYS A 376 -1.35 -1.53 32.78
C LYS A 376 -1.73 -0.25 33.54
N LYS A 377 -1.20 0.91 33.13
CA LYS A 377 -1.58 2.21 33.70
C LYS A 377 -3.04 2.57 33.38
N LEU A 378 -3.50 2.33 32.14
CA LEU A 378 -4.88 2.64 31.73
C LEU A 378 -5.92 1.68 32.35
N TYR A 379 -5.56 0.45 32.67
CA TYR A 379 -6.46 -0.46 33.41
C TYR A 379 -6.64 -0.07 34.88
N ASN A 380 -5.69 0.70 35.46
CA ASN A 380 -5.74 1.12 36.85
C ASN A 380 -6.35 2.51 37.04
N LEU A 381 -6.80 3.15 35.96
CA LEU A 381 -7.55 4.40 35.94
C LEU A 381 -9.04 4.13 35.78
#